data_273259711e8c4f651cd78ea5f7df9d32
#
_entry.id   273259711e8c4f651cd78ea5f7df9d32
#
_cell.length_a   1.000
_cell.length_b   1.000
_cell.length_c   1.000
_cell.angle_alpha   90.00
_cell.angle_beta   90.00
_cell.angle_gamma   90.00
#
_symmetry.space_group_name_H-M   'P 1'
#
loop_
_entity.id
_entity.type
_entity.pdbx_description
1 polymer ?
#
loop_
_entity_poly.entity_id
_entity_poly.type
_entity_poly.pdbx_seq_one_letter_code
_entity_poly.pdbx_strand_id
1 'polypeptide(L)'
;MPKVSIVLPSFNGERYIRESIESVVNQTFTDWELIIVDDCSTDGTLHIAEEYARKEERIKVIHNQENQKLPEALNIGFRHASGRYLTWTSDDNMYLSRALEEMVRYLDKHKEVPMVCTGMLFMDENMQYMKEFISYNSVQMRVQDTVGACFMYRREVLADVGEYSREFFCVEDYEYWIRILIKYHSIGYLPYNFYLYRRQKNSLTIEKADRIRRMNSLLHCRYFDWCIAGIRDNPEYILFLYNQLLADNWIDEVKRNCFEEIMPALKAEKALDDKKAVVIYGAGQNGERAYECLKEQVLAFVDTNPLKAGGQKCGLPVWTLEELKKYYDNNRHQVLISVRAELQLEIIDSLMEMGIPQYAVFARIS
;
A
#
# COMPACT_ATOMS: atom_id res chain seq x y z
N MET A 1 -10.19 -27.15 -21.11
CA MET A 1 -9.46 -26.36 -20.08
C MET A 1 -10.20 -25.07 -19.93
N PRO A 2 -10.47 -24.61 -18.70
CA PRO A 2 -11.17 -23.34 -18.47
C PRO A 2 -10.38 -22.17 -19.01
N LYS A 3 -11.08 -21.08 -19.29
CA LYS A 3 -10.44 -19.85 -19.74
C LYS A 3 -9.85 -19.05 -18.60
N VAL A 4 -10.49 -19.07 -17.41
CA VAL A 4 -10.06 -18.37 -16.21
C VAL A 4 -9.84 -19.35 -15.07
N SER A 5 -8.70 -19.27 -14.38
CA SER A 5 -8.52 -19.90 -13.07
C SER A 5 -8.53 -18.83 -11.98
N ILE A 6 -9.33 -19.07 -10.97
CA ILE A 6 -9.45 -18.22 -9.78
C ILE A 6 -8.88 -19.00 -8.61
N VAL A 7 -7.91 -18.45 -7.89
CA VAL A 7 -7.42 -19.01 -6.62
C VAL A 7 -8.10 -18.27 -5.47
N LEU A 8 -8.59 -19.01 -4.49
CA LEU A 8 -9.19 -18.49 -3.26
C LEU A 8 -8.46 -19.11 -2.07
N PRO A 9 -7.38 -18.48 -1.57
CA PRO A 9 -6.74 -18.88 -0.34
C PRO A 9 -7.63 -18.53 0.85
N SER A 10 -7.75 -19.41 1.83
CA SER A 10 -8.54 -19.18 3.03
C SER A 10 -7.86 -19.74 4.27
N PHE A 11 -7.93 -19.01 5.37
CA PHE A 11 -7.50 -19.43 6.69
C PHE A 11 -8.44 -18.89 7.75
N ASN A 12 -9.26 -19.75 8.35
CA ASN A 12 -10.28 -19.40 9.33
C ASN A 12 -11.28 -18.36 8.78
N GLY A 13 -11.77 -18.60 7.55
CA GLY A 13 -12.68 -17.73 6.81
C GLY A 13 -14.16 -18.12 6.91
N GLU A 14 -14.55 -19.01 7.84
CA GLU A 14 -15.90 -19.56 7.95
C GLU A 14 -17.01 -18.51 7.85
N ARG A 15 -16.75 -17.32 8.39
CA ARG A 15 -17.74 -16.24 8.46
C ARG A 15 -18.17 -15.71 7.09
N TYR A 16 -17.25 -15.65 6.12
CA TYR A 16 -17.48 -14.92 4.86
C TYR A 16 -17.24 -15.75 3.60
N ILE A 17 -16.56 -16.89 3.69
CA ILE A 17 -16.14 -17.66 2.52
C ILE A 17 -17.33 -18.07 1.63
N ARG A 18 -18.54 -18.27 2.17
CA ARG A 18 -19.74 -18.56 1.38
C ARG A 18 -20.03 -17.45 0.39
N GLU A 19 -20.04 -16.19 0.86
CA GLU A 19 -20.34 -15.03 0.02
C GLU A 19 -19.27 -14.87 -1.08
N SER A 20 -18.00 -15.12 -0.76
CA SER A 20 -16.92 -15.07 -1.73
C SER A 20 -17.08 -16.14 -2.81
N ILE A 21 -17.31 -17.41 -2.44
CA ILE A 21 -17.55 -18.51 -3.39
C ILE A 21 -18.77 -18.22 -4.27
N GLU A 22 -19.89 -17.78 -3.67
CA GLU A 22 -21.12 -17.46 -4.40
C GLU A 22 -20.91 -16.31 -5.39
N SER A 23 -20.04 -15.35 -5.07
CA SER A 23 -19.70 -14.26 -5.99
C SER A 23 -19.00 -14.75 -7.26
N VAL A 24 -18.24 -15.85 -7.16
CA VAL A 24 -17.61 -16.53 -8.31
C VAL A 24 -18.63 -17.37 -9.07
N VAL A 25 -19.43 -18.17 -8.37
CA VAL A 25 -20.45 -19.04 -8.98
C VAL A 25 -21.47 -18.24 -9.80
N ASN A 26 -21.81 -17.06 -9.33
CA ASN A 26 -22.79 -16.15 -9.94
C ASN A 26 -22.19 -15.20 -11.01
N GLN A 27 -20.96 -15.43 -11.47
CA GLN A 27 -20.39 -14.65 -12.58
C GLN A 27 -21.12 -14.90 -13.90
N THR A 28 -21.31 -13.84 -14.69
CA THR A 28 -21.91 -13.95 -16.05
C THR A 28 -21.00 -14.71 -17.00
N PHE A 29 -19.70 -14.66 -16.80
CA PHE A 29 -18.72 -15.46 -17.53
C PHE A 29 -18.60 -16.84 -16.88
N THR A 30 -18.88 -17.91 -17.63
CA THR A 30 -19.05 -19.27 -17.10
C THR A 30 -17.88 -20.22 -17.31
N ASP A 31 -16.92 -19.86 -18.16
CA ASP A 31 -15.74 -20.71 -18.49
C ASP A 31 -14.58 -20.46 -17.51
N TRP A 32 -14.79 -20.87 -16.26
CA TRP A 32 -13.84 -20.71 -15.16
C TRP A 32 -13.69 -22.00 -14.33
N GLU A 33 -12.59 -22.11 -13.60
CA GLU A 33 -12.40 -22.99 -12.45
C GLU A 33 -12.06 -22.17 -11.21
N LEU A 34 -12.50 -22.63 -10.04
CA LEU A 34 -12.16 -22.06 -8.74
C LEU A 34 -11.34 -23.08 -7.95
N ILE A 35 -10.16 -22.68 -7.49
CA ILE A 35 -9.27 -23.47 -6.68
C ILE A 35 -9.22 -22.86 -5.29
N ILE A 36 -9.92 -23.46 -4.34
CA ILE A 36 -9.92 -23.06 -2.94
C ILE A 36 -8.76 -23.73 -2.26
N VAL A 37 -7.87 -22.95 -1.65
CA VAL A 37 -6.74 -23.46 -0.87
C VAL A 37 -7.02 -23.15 0.60
N ASP A 38 -7.48 -24.16 1.32
CA ASP A 38 -7.63 -24.10 2.76
C ASP A 38 -6.27 -24.25 3.45
N ASP A 39 -5.79 -23.20 4.06
CA ASP A 39 -4.44 -23.12 4.63
C ASP A 39 -4.38 -23.61 6.09
N CYS A 40 -4.89 -24.82 6.33
CA CYS A 40 -4.96 -25.46 7.65
C CYS A 40 -5.92 -24.73 8.60
N SER A 41 -7.14 -24.44 8.14
CA SER A 41 -8.18 -23.84 9.00
C SER A 41 -8.61 -24.75 10.13
N THR A 42 -8.98 -24.16 11.26
CA THR A 42 -9.45 -24.85 12.47
C THR A 42 -10.93 -24.64 12.76
N ASP A 43 -11.60 -23.82 11.95
CA ASP A 43 -13.05 -23.53 11.98
C ASP A 43 -13.80 -24.32 10.89
N GLY A 44 -15.01 -23.90 10.55
CA GLY A 44 -15.85 -24.55 9.52
C GLY A 44 -15.43 -24.26 8.06
N THR A 45 -14.35 -23.55 7.80
CA THR A 45 -13.91 -23.13 6.46
C THR A 45 -13.79 -24.30 5.49
N LEU A 46 -13.00 -25.32 5.83
CA LEU A 46 -12.79 -26.50 4.98
C LEU A 46 -14.11 -27.21 4.66
N HIS A 47 -14.97 -27.40 5.66
CA HIS A 47 -16.27 -28.05 5.48
C HIS A 47 -17.14 -27.30 4.47
N ILE A 48 -17.15 -25.96 4.55
CA ILE A 48 -17.91 -25.10 3.61
C ILE A 48 -17.33 -25.25 2.19
N ALA A 49 -16.01 -25.16 2.04
CA ALA A 49 -15.35 -25.31 0.75
C ALA A 49 -15.68 -26.64 0.08
N GLU A 50 -15.61 -27.75 0.83
CA GLU A 50 -15.97 -29.09 0.34
C GLU A 50 -17.45 -29.23 0.00
N GLU A 51 -18.34 -28.56 0.74
CA GLU A 51 -19.77 -28.53 0.42
C GLU A 51 -20.03 -27.94 -0.97
N TYR A 52 -19.34 -26.84 -1.32
CA TYR A 52 -19.45 -26.23 -2.65
C TYR A 52 -18.79 -27.09 -3.73
N ALA A 53 -17.64 -27.69 -3.49
CA ALA A 53 -16.97 -28.56 -4.44
C ALA A 53 -17.81 -29.82 -4.78
N ARG A 54 -18.61 -30.33 -3.85
CA ARG A 54 -19.55 -31.43 -4.12
C ARG A 54 -20.74 -31.03 -5.02
N LYS A 55 -21.10 -29.74 -5.03
CA LYS A 55 -22.25 -29.21 -5.79
C LYS A 55 -21.87 -28.62 -7.15
N GLU A 56 -20.62 -28.19 -7.31
CA GLU A 56 -20.12 -27.47 -8.47
C GLU A 56 -18.78 -28.06 -8.93
N GLU A 57 -18.77 -28.78 -10.03
CA GLU A 57 -17.61 -29.51 -10.56
C GLU A 57 -16.42 -28.63 -10.96
N ARG A 58 -16.66 -27.33 -11.18
CA ARG A 58 -15.62 -26.32 -11.48
C ARG A 58 -14.84 -25.88 -10.25
N ILE A 59 -15.27 -26.31 -9.04
CA ILE A 59 -14.62 -25.97 -7.76
C ILE A 59 -13.76 -27.15 -7.32
N LYS A 60 -12.49 -26.85 -6.99
CA LYS A 60 -11.54 -27.79 -6.42
C LYS A 60 -11.08 -27.27 -5.07
N VAL A 61 -10.87 -28.17 -4.11
CA VAL A 61 -10.37 -27.84 -2.77
C VAL A 61 -9.03 -28.53 -2.56
N ILE A 62 -8.07 -27.76 -2.06
CA ILE A 62 -6.76 -28.22 -1.61
C ILE A 62 -6.68 -27.88 -0.12
N HIS A 63 -6.37 -28.87 0.71
CA HIS A 63 -6.19 -28.67 2.15
C HIS A 63 -4.72 -28.83 2.53
N ASN A 64 -4.11 -27.77 3.07
CA ASN A 64 -2.76 -27.79 3.58
C ASN A 64 -2.72 -28.41 4.98
N GLN A 65 -1.71 -29.23 5.25
CA GLN A 65 -1.54 -29.87 6.56
C GLN A 65 -0.99 -28.91 7.63
N GLU A 66 -0.42 -27.79 7.21
CA GLU A 66 0.08 -26.69 8.05
C GLU A 66 -0.14 -25.36 7.38
N ASN A 67 -0.21 -24.27 8.16
CA ASN A 67 -0.44 -22.94 7.62
C ASN A 67 0.81 -22.42 6.90
N GLN A 68 0.75 -22.35 5.57
CA GLN A 68 1.82 -21.94 4.65
C GLN A 68 1.91 -20.41 4.46
N LYS A 69 0.92 -19.66 4.94
CA LYS A 69 0.71 -18.22 4.71
C LYS A 69 0.29 -17.89 3.28
N LEU A 70 -0.28 -16.70 3.13
CA LEU A 70 -0.93 -16.26 1.89
C LEU A 70 -0.08 -16.44 0.62
N PRO A 71 1.21 -16.03 0.55
CA PRO A 71 1.99 -16.18 -0.68
C PRO A 71 2.11 -17.63 -1.15
N GLU A 72 2.36 -18.57 -0.22
CA GLU A 72 2.49 -19.97 -0.60
C GLU A 72 1.14 -20.63 -0.86
N ALA A 73 0.09 -20.28 -0.14
CA ALA A 73 -1.26 -20.75 -0.46
C ALA A 73 -1.67 -20.34 -1.88
N LEU A 74 -1.34 -19.11 -2.30
CA LEU A 74 -1.51 -18.63 -3.67
C LEU A 74 -0.70 -19.48 -4.67
N ASN A 75 0.59 -19.72 -4.39
CA ASN A 75 1.47 -20.52 -5.25
C ASN A 75 0.94 -21.95 -5.41
N ILE A 76 0.50 -22.58 -4.31
CA ILE A 76 -0.11 -23.91 -4.35
C ILE A 76 -1.34 -23.90 -5.28
N GLY A 77 -2.23 -22.92 -5.13
CA GLY A 77 -3.40 -22.79 -5.99
C GLY A 77 -3.03 -22.60 -7.46
N PHE A 78 -2.08 -21.71 -7.76
CA PHE A 78 -1.67 -21.44 -9.14
C PHE A 78 -0.92 -22.59 -9.81
N ARG A 79 -0.23 -23.45 -9.06
CA ARG A 79 0.36 -24.70 -9.62
C ARG A 79 -0.72 -25.69 -10.09
N HIS A 80 -1.92 -25.63 -9.54
CA HIS A 80 -3.07 -26.46 -9.93
C HIS A 80 -3.99 -25.78 -10.94
N ALA A 81 -3.77 -24.49 -11.22
CA ALA A 81 -4.55 -23.73 -12.19
C ALA A 81 -4.26 -24.19 -13.63
N SER A 82 -5.28 -24.23 -14.49
CA SER A 82 -5.16 -24.64 -15.89
C SER A 82 -5.64 -23.58 -16.90
N GLY A 83 -6.29 -22.52 -16.44
CA GLY A 83 -6.85 -21.43 -17.26
C GLY A 83 -5.81 -20.60 -18.00
N ARG A 84 -6.25 -19.99 -19.08
CA ARG A 84 -5.43 -19.04 -19.87
C ARG A 84 -5.20 -17.73 -19.10
N TYR A 85 -6.17 -17.31 -18.32
CA TYR A 85 -6.12 -16.13 -17.46
C TYR A 85 -6.14 -16.56 -16.01
N LEU A 86 -5.40 -15.84 -15.19
CA LEU A 86 -5.22 -16.13 -13.76
C LEU A 86 -5.65 -14.93 -12.94
N THR A 87 -6.33 -15.18 -11.84
CA THR A 87 -6.68 -14.18 -10.80
C THR A 87 -6.81 -14.87 -9.46
N TRP A 88 -6.87 -14.09 -8.39
CA TRP A 88 -7.24 -14.62 -7.08
C TRP A 88 -8.18 -13.67 -6.34
N THR A 89 -8.89 -14.16 -5.35
CA THR A 89 -9.78 -13.39 -4.48
C THR A 89 -9.62 -13.87 -3.04
N SER A 90 -9.87 -12.98 -2.08
CA SER A 90 -9.90 -13.34 -0.66
C SER A 90 -11.22 -14.02 -0.30
N ASP A 91 -11.22 -14.73 0.83
CA ASP A 91 -12.40 -15.41 1.38
C ASP A 91 -13.42 -14.47 2.03
N ASP A 92 -13.11 -13.17 2.16
CA ASP A 92 -13.97 -12.15 2.76
C ASP A 92 -14.47 -11.07 1.77
N ASN A 93 -14.05 -11.14 0.51
CA ASN A 93 -14.37 -10.18 -0.54
C ASN A 93 -15.25 -10.80 -1.64
N MET A 94 -15.82 -9.97 -2.52
CA MET A 94 -16.73 -10.45 -3.55
C MET A 94 -16.50 -9.77 -4.90
N TYR A 95 -16.56 -10.56 -5.98
CA TYR A 95 -16.69 -10.01 -7.33
C TYR A 95 -18.12 -9.55 -7.60
N LEU A 96 -18.26 -8.43 -8.32
CA LEU A 96 -19.53 -8.11 -8.96
C LEU A 96 -19.74 -9.00 -10.20
N SER A 97 -21.00 -9.26 -10.57
CA SER A 97 -21.41 -10.32 -11.51
C SER A 97 -20.72 -10.30 -12.88
N ARG A 98 -20.23 -9.15 -13.36
CA ARG A 98 -19.59 -9.01 -14.67
C ARG A 98 -18.06 -8.88 -14.61
N ALA A 99 -17.46 -9.05 -13.44
CA ALA A 99 -16.03 -8.84 -13.24
C ALA A 99 -15.17 -9.68 -14.19
N LEU A 100 -15.39 -10.99 -14.21
CA LEU A 100 -14.62 -11.91 -15.07
C LEU A 100 -14.86 -11.62 -16.56
N GLU A 101 -16.11 -11.37 -16.97
CA GLU A 101 -16.47 -11.07 -18.36
C GLU A 101 -15.72 -9.85 -18.88
N GLU A 102 -15.72 -8.75 -18.12
CA GLU A 102 -15.10 -7.49 -18.54
C GLU A 102 -13.57 -7.59 -18.59
N MET A 103 -12.96 -8.22 -17.58
CA MET A 103 -11.50 -8.43 -17.56
C MET A 103 -11.04 -9.37 -18.71
N VAL A 104 -11.78 -10.46 -18.96
CA VAL A 104 -11.51 -11.37 -20.07
C VAL A 104 -11.65 -10.63 -21.40
N ARG A 105 -12.73 -9.87 -21.60
CA ARG A 105 -12.96 -9.09 -22.82
C ARG A 105 -11.84 -8.08 -23.06
N TYR A 106 -11.40 -7.40 -22.01
CA TYR A 106 -10.27 -6.46 -22.10
C TYR A 106 -9.00 -7.16 -22.56
N LEU A 107 -8.59 -8.24 -21.89
CA LEU A 107 -7.37 -8.98 -22.24
C LEU A 107 -7.47 -9.66 -23.62
N ASP A 108 -8.64 -10.13 -24.03
CA ASP A 108 -8.84 -10.69 -25.36
C ASP A 108 -8.66 -9.64 -26.47
N LYS A 109 -9.04 -8.39 -26.21
CA LYS A 109 -8.92 -7.27 -27.13
C LYS A 109 -7.48 -6.70 -27.15
N HIS A 110 -6.81 -6.64 -26.02
CA HIS A 110 -5.48 -6.02 -25.84
C HIS A 110 -4.42 -7.09 -25.60
N LYS A 111 -3.96 -7.75 -26.72
CA LYS A 111 -3.05 -8.89 -26.65
C LYS A 111 -1.68 -8.55 -26.08
N GLU A 112 -1.26 -7.30 -26.21
CA GLU A 112 0.00 -6.74 -25.73
C GLU A 112 0.00 -6.49 -24.22
N VAL A 113 -1.18 -6.39 -23.58
CA VAL A 113 -1.31 -6.11 -22.16
C VAL A 113 -1.19 -7.39 -21.34
N PRO A 114 -0.24 -7.50 -20.41
CA PRO A 114 -0.03 -8.71 -19.59
C PRO A 114 -1.09 -8.92 -18.52
N MET A 115 -1.62 -7.83 -18.01
CA MET A 115 -2.52 -7.79 -16.85
C MET A 115 -3.49 -6.61 -16.95
N VAL A 116 -4.71 -6.79 -16.44
CA VAL A 116 -5.69 -5.72 -16.25
C VAL A 116 -6.12 -5.66 -14.80
N CYS A 117 -6.35 -4.44 -14.28
CA CYS A 117 -6.98 -4.20 -12.99
C CYS A 117 -8.22 -3.31 -13.13
N THR A 118 -9.03 -3.27 -12.08
CA THR A 118 -10.28 -2.49 -12.05
C THR A 118 -10.39 -1.73 -10.73
N GLY A 119 -11.35 -0.80 -10.65
CA GLY A 119 -11.75 -0.19 -9.40
C GLY A 119 -12.45 -1.18 -8.45
N MET A 120 -12.58 -0.79 -7.19
CA MET A 120 -13.29 -1.55 -6.16
C MET A 120 -14.03 -0.62 -5.19
N LEU A 121 -15.06 -1.15 -4.53
CA LEU A 121 -15.82 -0.46 -3.49
C LEU A 121 -15.42 -1.00 -2.13
N PHE A 122 -15.01 -0.13 -1.21
CA PHE A 122 -14.83 -0.50 0.18
C PHE A 122 -16.17 -0.55 0.88
N MET A 123 -16.42 -1.68 1.53
CA MET A 123 -17.61 -1.97 2.30
C MET A 123 -17.23 -2.21 3.77
N ASP A 124 -18.11 -1.90 4.71
CA ASP A 124 -17.93 -2.29 6.10
C ASP A 124 -18.25 -3.79 6.33
N GLU A 125 -18.19 -4.24 7.58
CA GLU A 125 -18.49 -5.63 7.96
C GLU A 125 -19.92 -6.07 7.58
N ASN A 126 -20.86 -5.13 7.48
CA ASN A 126 -22.27 -5.35 7.15
C ASN A 126 -22.59 -5.05 5.68
N MET A 127 -21.55 -4.91 4.84
CA MET A 127 -21.68 -4.59 3.42
C MET A 127 -22.33 -3.24 3.14
N GLN A 128 -22.17 -2.27 4.05
CA GLN A 128 -22.53 -0.89 3.78
C GLN A 128 -21.38 -0.17 3.07
N TYR A 129 -21.71 0.60 2.04
CA TYR A 129 -20.72 1.35 1.28
C TYR A 129 -19.97 2.36 2.17
N MET A 130 -18.66 2.37 2.06
CA MET A 130 -17.77 3.33 2.76
C MET A 130 -17.16 4.34 1.80
N LYS A 131 -16.48 3.86 0.78
CA LYS A 131 -15.81 4.69 -0.22
C LYS A 131 -15.42 3.87 -1.46
N GLU A 132 -15.08 4.56 -2.50
CA GLU A 132 -14.56 4.00 -3.74
C GLU A 132 -13.01 4.00 -3.72
N PHE A 133 -12.42 2.96 -4.31
CA PHE A 133 -11.02 2.92 -4.67
C PHE A 133 -10.92 2.92 -6.19
N ILE A 134 -10.63 4.07 -6.74
CA ILE A 134 -10.41 4.21 -8.17
C ILE A 134 -8.99 4.72 -8.32
N SER A 135 -8.04 3.87 -8.68
CA SER A 135 -6.89 4.40 -9.37
C SER A 135 -5.76 3.42 -9.61
N TYR A 136 -5.63 2.95 -10.80
CA TYR A 136 -4.31 2.60 -11.27
C TYR A 136 -3.60 3.89 -11.72
N ASN A 137 -2.46 4.17 -11.10
CA ASN A 137 -1.56 5.24 -11.48
C ASN A 137 -0.13 4.68 -11.56
N SER A 138 0.41 4.62 -12.77
CA SER A 138 1.71 4.00 -13.04
C SER A 138 2.89 4.71 -12.37
N VAL A 139 2.79 6.00 -12.11
CA VAL A 139 3.82 6.76 -11.38
C VAL A 139 3.71 6.49 -9.88
N GLN A 140 2.51 6.57 -9.32
CA GLN A 140 2.25 6.29 -7.91
C GLN A 140 2.59 4.83 -7.54
N MET A 141 2.44 3.88 -8.48
CA MET A 141 2.89 2.48 -8.32
C MET A 141 4.36 2.34 -7.96
N ARG A 142 5.18 3.36 -8.19
CA ARG A 142 6.59 3.37 -7.78
C ARG A 142 6.79 3.49 -6.27
N VAL A 143 5.77 3.92 -5.54
CA VAL A 143 5.85 4.21 -4.10
C VAL A 143 4.67 3.66 -3.30
N GLN A 144 3.60 3.22 -3.96
CA GLN A 144 2.40 2.70 -3.32
C GLN A 144 1.63 1.78 -4.27
N ASP A 145 1.03 0.70 -3.75
CA ASP A 145 0.13 -0.13 -4.56
C ASP A 145 -1.12 0.65 -4.98
N THR A 146 -1.36 0.69 -6.29
CA THR A 146 -2.53 1.29 -6.92
C THR A 146 -3.31 0.31 -7.80
N VAL A 147 -2.95 -0.98 -7.82
CA VAL A 147 -3.68 -2.02 -8.56
C VAL A 147 -4.94 -2.43 -7.82
N GLY A 148 -4.83 -2.64 -6.51
CA GLY A 148 -5.93 -3.12 -5.69
C GLY A 148 -6.21 -4.62 -5.84
N ALA A 149 -7.37 -5.07 -5.34
CA ALA A 149 -7.70 -6.48 -5.21
C ALA A 149 -8.49 -7.09 -6.38
N CYS A 150 -8.83 -6.29 -7.40
CA CYS A 150 -9.55 -6.78 -8.59
C CYS A 150 -8.69 -6.69 -9.83
N PHE A 151 -8.19 -7.81 -10.28
CA PHE A 151 -7.25 -7.89 -11.40
C PHE A 151 -7.33 -9.26 -12.09
N MET A 152 -6.76 -9.34 -13.28
CA MET A 152 -6.56 -10.59 -14.03
C MET A 152 -5.31 -10.48 -14.88
N TYR A 153 -4.48 -11.53 -14.92
CA TYR A 153 -3.27 -11.56 -15.73
C TYR A 153 -3.20 -12.81 -16.61
N ARG A 154 -2.37 -12.76 -17.63
CA ARG A 154 -2.13 -13.90 -18.53
C ARG A 154 -1.29 -14.95 -17.83
N ARG A 155 -1.50 -16.22 -18.15
CA ARG A 155 -0.69 -17.33 -17.62
C ARG A 155 0.80 -17.16 -17.91
N GLU A 156 1.14 -16.59 -19.07
CA GLU A 156 2.53 -16.31 -19.45
C GLU A 156 3.25 -15.44 -18.41
N VAL A 157 2.52 -14.54 -17.75
CA VAL A 157 3.08 -13.71 -16.67
C VAL A 157 3.66 -14.56 -15.55
N LEU A 158 2.93 -15.60 -15.10
CA LEU A 158 3.42 -16.50 -14.05
C LEU A 158 4.72 -17.22 -14.48
N ALA A 159 4.81 -17.61 -15.75
CA ALA A 159 6.02 -18.25 -16.27
C ALA A 159 7.21 -17.27 -16.36
N ASP A 160 6.95 -16.00 -16.70
CA ASP A 160 7.98 -14.99 -16.95
C ASP A 160 8.51 -14.32 -15.68
N VAL A 161 7.63 -14.06 -14.70
CA VAL A 161 7.99 -13.36 -13.45
C VAL A 161 8.09 -14.29 -12.25
N GLY A 162 7.62 -15.54 -12.37
CA GLY A 162 7.68 -16.54 -11.30
C GLY A 162 6.54 -16.45 -10.30
N GLU A 163 6.68 -17.16 -9.19
CA GLU A 163 5.68 -17.28 -8.14
C GLU A 163 5.65 -16.05 -7.20
N TYR A 164 4.60 -15.96 -6.37
CA TYR A 164 4.51 -14.97 -5.29
C TYR A 164 5.61 -15.21 -4.26
N SER A 165 6.25 -14.13 -3.82
CA SER A 165 7.39 -14.19 -2.91
C SER A 165 6.96 -14.38 -1.46
N ARG A 166 7.44 -15.44 -0.80
CA ARG A 166 7.23 -15.68 0.64
C ARG A 166 7.92 -14.63 1.51
N GLU A 167 9.00 -14.03 1.02
CA GLU A 167 9.73 -12.97 1.73
C GLU A 167 8.84 -11.75 1.94
N PHE A 168 8.02 -11.41 0.95
CA PHE A 168 7.15 -10.23 0.94
C PHE A 168 5.73 -10.48 1.49
N PHE A 169 5.57 -11.45 2.37
CA PHE A 169 4.28 -11.71 3.02
C PHE A 169 3.68 -10.43 3.65
N CYS A 170 2.45 -10.13 3.33
CA CYS A 170 1.62 -8.95 3.57
C CYS A 170 1.75 -7.84 2.51
N VAL A 171 2.64 -7.96 1.53
CA VAL A 171 2.78 -7.06 0.36
C VAL A 171 3.17 -7.88 -0.88
N GLU A 172 2.88 -9.18 -0.88
CA GLU A 172 3.21 -10.13 -1.94
C GLU A 172 2.58 -9.77 -3.28
N ASP A 173 1.40 -9.19 -3.26
CA ASP A 173 0.66 -8.69 -4.41
C ASP A 173 1.38 -7.47 -5.02
N TYR A 174 1.67 -6.47 -4.21
CA TYR A 174 2.40 -5.28 -4.66
C TYR A 174 3.78 -5.62 -5.22
N GLU A 175 4.52 -6.53 -4.57
CA GLU A 175 5.80 -7.03 -5.07
C GLU A 175 5.63 -7.72 -6.44
N TYR A 176 4.57 -8.50 -6.61
CA TYR A 176 4.27 -9.18 -7.86
C TYR A 176 3.95 -8.18 -8.99
N TRP A 177 3.17 -7.12 -8.70
CA TRP A 177 2.88 -6.04 -9.65
C TRP A 177 4.13 -5.29 -10.09
N ILE A 178 5.08 -5.05 -9.19
CA ILE A 178 6.37 -4.43 -9.53
C ILE A 178 7.14 -5.30 -10.52
N ARG A 179 7.22 -6.62 -10.29
CA ARG A 179 7.89 -7.54 -11.25
C ARG A 179 7.22 -7.54 -12.63
N ILE A 180 5.89 -7.50 -12.67
CA ILE A 180 5.15 -7.38 -13.93
C ILE A 180 5.52 -6.06 -14.63
N LEU A 181 5.52 -4.94 -13.90
CA LEU A 181 5.86 -3.62 -14.49
C LEU A 181 7.31 -3.51 -14.92
N ILE A 182 8.25 -4.15 -14.23
CA ILE A 182 9.65 -4.24 -14.66
C ILE A 182 9.76 -5.02 -15.99
N LYS A 183 9.03 -6.11 -16.12
CA LYS A 183 9.10 -7.00 -17.27
C LYS A 183 8.35 -6.48 -18.51
N TYR A 184 7.14 -5.97 -18.30
CA TYR A 184 6.20 -5.65 -19.37
C TYR A 184 5.92 -4.16 -19.56
N HIS A 185 6.34 -3.33 -18.60
CA HIS A 185 6.20 -1.87 -18.62
C HIS A 185 4.76 -1.34 -18.65
N SER A 186 3.75 -2.19 -18.52
CA SER A 186 2.35 -1.80 -18.58
C SER A 186 1.43 -2.71 -17.76
N ILE A 187 0.37 -2.12 -17.24
CA ILE A 187 -0.83 -2.77 -16.71
C ILE A 187 -2.03 -2.04 -17.29
N GLY A 188 -3.01 -2.77 -17.79
CA GLY A 188 -4.28 -2.21 -18.27
C GLY A 188 -5.19 -1.83 -17.11
N TYR A 189 -6.01 -0.81 -17.30
CA TYR A 189 -6.97 -0.36 -16.31
C TYR A 189 -8.36 -0.20 -16.89
N LEU A 190 -9.35 -0.81 -16.22
CA LEU A 190 -10.77 -0.61 -16.47
C LEU A 190 -11.34 0.33 -15.40
N PRO A 191 -11.80 1.55 -15.78
CA PRO A 191 -12.24 2.57 -14.82
C PRO A 191 -13.67 2.31 -14.30
N TYR A 192 -13.92 1.08 -13.88
CA TYR A 192 -15.20 0.64 -13.32
C TYR A 192 -14.96 -0.21 -12.10
N ASN A 193 -15.90 -0.20 -11.16
CA ASN A 193 -15.83 -1.02 -9.95
C ASN A 193 -16.43 -2.40 -10.25
N PHE A 194 -15.61 -3.45 -10.06
CA PHE A 194 -16.05 -4.84 -10.22
C PHE A 194 -15.80 -5.70 -8.99
N TYR A 195 -15.48 -5.07 -7.86
CA TYR A 195 -15.12 -5.78 -6.63
C TYR A 195 -15.63 -5.06 -5.39
N LEU A 196 -16.14 -5.82 -4.43
CA LEU A 196 -16.53 -5.38 -3.11
C LEU A 196 -15.47 -5.82 -2.11
N TYR A 197 -14.72 -4.87 -1.58
CA TYR A 197 -13.67 -5.11 -0.61
C TYR A 197 -14.19 -4.85 0.80
N ARG A 198 -14.31 -5.91 1.60
CA ARG A 198 -14.79 -5.84 2.99
C ARG A 198 -13.70 -5.34 3.92
N ARG A 199 -13.97 -4.29 4.67
CA ARG A 199 -13.12 -3.80 5.74
C ARG A 199 -13.64 -4.29 7.08
N GLN A 200 -12.91 -5.19 7.69
CA GLN A 200 -13.21 -5.74 9.00
C GLN A 200 -12.05 -5.54 9.96
N LYS A 201 -12.34 -5.43 11.27
CA LYS A 201 -11.32 -5.14 12.30
C LYS A 201 -10.22 -6.18 12.37
N ASN A 202 -10.52 -7.44 12.06
CA ASN A 202 -9.60 -8.58 12.12
C ASN A 202 -9.00 -8.91 10.74
N SER A 203 -9.09 -8.02 9.74
CA SER A 203 -8.44 -8.25 8.45
C SER A 203 -6.93 -8.23 8.59
N LEU A 204 -6.23 -9.04 7.78
CA LEU A 204 -4.77 -9.10 7.73
C LEU A 204 -4.15 -7.69 7.58
N THR A 205 -4.77 -6.84 6.76
CA THR A 205 -4.34 -5.47 6.51
C THR A 205 -4.36 -4.60 7.78
N ILE A 206 -5.35 -4.78 8.66
CA ILE A 206 -5.45 -4.01 9.91
C ILE A 206 -4.56 -4.63 10.99
N GLU A 207 -4.61 -5.95 11.19
CA GLU A 207 -3.81 -6.62 12.22
C GLU A 207 -2.30 -6.53 11.98
N LYS A 208 -1.87 -6.50 10.72
CA LYS A 208 -0.46 -6.50 10.34
C LYS A 208 0.03 -5.15 9.80
N ALA A 209 -0.67 -4.04 10.10
CA ALA A 209 -0.35 -2.71 9.57
C ALA A 209 1.13 -2.31 9.73
N ASP A 210 1.73 -2.55 10.92
CA ASP A 210 3.15 -2.28 11.16
C ASP A 210 4.07 -3.18 10.32
N ARG A 211 3.70 -4.44 10.14
CA ARG A 211 4.44 -5.35 9.27
C ARG A 211 4.36 -4.88 7.82
N ILE A 212 3.15 -4.56 7.33
CA ILE A 212 2.94 -4.04 5.96
C ILE A 212 3.81 -2.80 5.73
N ARG A 213 3.87 -1.85 6.67
CA ARG A 213 4.72 -0.67 6.57
C ARG A 213 6.19 -1.05 6.39
N ARG A 214 6.73 -1.93 7.25
CA ARG A 214 8.13 -2.37 7.17
C ARG A 214 8.43 -3.16 5.90
N MET A 215 7.49 -4.00 5.46
CA MET A 215 7.65 -4.79 4.23
C MET A 215 7.61 -3.89 2.98
N ASN A 216 6.79 -2.82 2.97
CA ASN A 216 6.83 -1.80 1.92
C ASN A 216 8.18 -1.10 1.86
N SER A 217 8.78 -0.75 3.01
CA SER A 217 10.13 -0.14 3.04
C SER A 217 11.19 -1.10 2.50
N LEU A 218 11.13 -2.39 2.88
CA LEU A 218 12.03 -3.42 2.35
C LEU A 218 11.86 -3.59 0.84
N LEU A 219 10.62 -3.61 0.36
CA LEU A 219 10.27 -3.71 -1.05
C LEU A 219 10.83 -2.52 -1.84
N HIS A 220 10.62 -1.30 -1.37
CA HIS A 220 11.16 -0.10 -1.99
C HIS A 220 12.71 -0.06 -1.94
N CYS A 221 13.31 -0.60 -0.89
CA CYS A 221 14.75 -0.75 -0.83
C CYS A 221 15.27 -1.77 -1.86
N ARG A 222 14.57 -2.92 -2.03
CA ARG A 222 14.90 -3.94 -3.01
C ARG A 222 14.81 -3.44 -4.45
N TYR A 223 13.78 -2.65 -4.76
CA TYR A 223 13.48 -2.13 -6.10
C TYR A 223 13.79 -0.64 -6.24
N PHE A 224 14.75 -0.13 -5.44
CA PHE A 224 15.04 1.31 -5.30
C PHE A 224 15.28 2.00 -6.65
N ASP A 225 16.14 1.45 -7.50
CA ASP A 225 16.48 2.04 -8.79
C ASP A 225 15.25 2.16 -9.70
N TRP A 226 14.39 1.14 -9.68
CA TRP A 226 13.14 1.16 -10.43
C TRP A 226 12.16 2.21 -9.88
N CYS A 227 12.02 2.29 -8.56
CA CYS A 227 11.16 3.29 -7.91
C CYS A 227 11.61 4.71 -8.28
N ILE A 228 12.87 5.03 -8.03
CA ILE A 228 13.45 6.36 -8.26
C ILE A 228 13.38 6.79 -9.72
N ALA A 229 13.67 5.89 -10.66
CA ALA A 229 13.64 6.20 -12.09
C ALA A 229 12.27 6.68 -12.58
N GLY A 230 11.21 6.21 -11.95
CA GLY A 230 9.83 6.55 -12.34
C GLY A 230 9.23 7.77 -11.67
N ILE A 231 9.89 8.36 -10.66
CA ILE A 231 9.36 9.48 -9.88
C ILE A 231 10.22 10.74 -9.92
N ARG A 232 11.29 10.79 -10.72
CA ARG A 232 12.26 11.92 -10.76
C ARG A 232 11.60 13.28 -10.94
N ASP A 233 10.52 13.36 -11.69
CA ASP A 233 9.77 14.58 -11.96
C ASP A 233 8.58 14.80 -11.00
N ASN A 234 8.51 14.02 -9.90
CA ASN A 234 7.41 14.05 -8.95
C ASN A 234 7.93 14.24 -7.50
N PRO A 235 8.18 15.48 -7.09
CA PRO A 235 8.76 15.79 -5.78
C PRO A 235 7.99 15.19 -4.59
N GLU A 236 6.66 15.13 -4.66
CA GLU A 236 5.82 14.55 -3.61
C GLU A 236 6.12 13.05 -3.40
N TYR A 237 6.30 12.29 -4.49
CA TYR A 237 6.63 10.87 -4.41
C TYR A 237 8.08 10.63 -4.00
N ILE A 238 9.01 11.54 -4.38
CA ILE A 238 10.40 11.51 -3.89
C ILE A 238 10.41 11.66 -2.36
N LEU A 239 9.71 12.66 -1.82
CA LEU A 239 9.61 12.89 -0.38
C LEU A 239 8.90 11.73 0.34
N PHE A 240 7.82 11.19 -0.26
CA PHE A 240 7.12 10.05 0.31
C PHE A 240 8.08 8.85 0.46
N LEU A 241 8.79 8.49 -0.61
CA LEU A 241 9.75 7.39 -0.61
C LEU A 241 10.91 7.65 0.37
N TYR A 242 11.48 8.86 0.34
CA TYR A 242 12.55 9.27 1.25
C TYR A 242 12.13 9.10 2.72
N ASN A 243 11.00 9.66 3.11
CA ASN A 243 10.50 9.61 4.48
C ASN A 243 10.20 8.18 4.94
N GLN A 244 9.65 7.36 4.06
CA GLN A 244 9.36 5.96 4.37
C GLN A 244 10.66 5.18 4.63
N LEU A 245 11.65 5.30 3.76
CA LEU A 245 12.94 4.63 3.93
C LEU A 245 13.72 5.18 5.12
N LEU A 246 13.61 6.48 5.39
CA LEU A 246 14.23 7.13 6.54
C LEU A 246 13.68 6.61 7.86
N ALA A 247 12.36 6.45 7.98
CA ALA A 247 11.68 5.97 9.18
C ALA A 247 12.15 4.57 9.60
N ASP A 248 12.49 3.71 8.65
CA ASP A 248 12.95 2.34 8.89
C ASP A 248 14.49 2.18 8.79
N ASN A 249 15.25 3.28 8.74
CA ASN A 249 16.71 3.31 8.64
C ASN A 249 17.27 2.59 7.39
N TRP A 250 16.58 2.65 6.26
CA TRP A 250 16.97 2.05 4.99
C TRP A 250 17.78 2.99 4.07
N ILE A 251 18.04 4.24 4.50
CA ILE A 251 18.80 5.21 3.72
C ILE A 251 20.29 5.08 4.05
N ASP A 252 21.01 4.36 3.22
CA ASP A 252 22.47 4.34 3.17
C ASP A 252 23.04 5.56 2.40
N GLU A 253 24.35 5.65 2.32
CA GLU A 253 25.03 6.76 1.63
C GLU A 253 24.68 6.83 0.14
N VAL A 254 24.55 5.69 -0.55
CA VAL A 254 24.23 5.63 -1.98
C VAL A 254 22.83 6.20 -2.24
N LYS A 255 21.84 5.74 -1.48
CA LYS A 255 20.46 6.24 -1.61
C LYS A 255 20.36 7.72 -1.22
N ARG A 256 21.06 8.14 -0.16
CA ARG A 256 21.11 9.54 0.25
C ARG A 256 21.64 10.41 -0.88
N ASN A 257 22.77 10.07 -1.47
CA ASN A 257 23.34 10.82 -2.58
C ASN A 257 22.38 10.89 -3.79
N CYS A 258 21.70 9.78 -4.10
CA CYS A 258 20.71 9.76 -5.16
C CYS A 258 19.54 10.71 -4.88
N PHE A 259 19.00 10.70 -3.66
CA PHE A 259 17.92 11.61 -3.27
C PHE A 259 18.36 13.08 -3.30
N GLU A 260 19.56 13.39 -2.80
CA GLU A 260 20.11 14.75 -2.79
C GLU A 260 20.45 15.28 -4.19
N GLU A 261 20.75 14.38 -5.14
CA GLU A 261 20.95 14.74 -6.55
C GLU A 261 19.63 15.19 -7.19
N ILE A 262 18.57 14.39 -7.00
CA ILE A 262 17.27 14.66 -7.64
C ILE A 262 16.42 15.71 -6.89
N MET A 263 16.70 15.92 -5.59
CA MET A 263 16.03 16.90 -4.74
C MET A 263 17.06 17.57 -3.82
N PRO A 264 17.77 18.60 -4.29
CA PRO A 264 18.83 19.26 -3.52
C PRO A 264 18.42 19.80 -2.15
N ALA A 265 17.13 20.12 -1.96
CA ALA A 265 16.59 20.57 -0.68
C ALA A 265 16.78 19.54 0.46
N LEU A 266 16.89 18.25 0.14
CA LEU A 266 17.14 17.19 1.12
C LEU A 266 18.55 17.25 1.75
N LYS A 267 19.48 17.99 1.17
CA LYS A 267 20.81 18.26 1.79
C LYS A 267 20.69 19.00 3.12
N ALA A 268 19.61 19.76 3.29
CA ALA A 268 19.31 20.51 4.52
C ALA A 268 18.70 19.64 5.63
N GLU A 269 18.21 18.43 5.31
CA GLU A 269 17.68 17.50 6.30
C GLU A 269 18.79 16.95 7.19
N LYS A 270 18.61 17.09 8.51
CA LYS A 270 19.58 16.64 9.53
C LYS A 270 18.87 15.89 10.66
N ALA A 271 19.60 15.04 11.34
CA ALA A 271 19.10 14.50 12.61
C ALA A 271 18.96 15.62 13.65
N LEU A 272 18.02 15.46 14.58
CA LEU A 272 17.89 16.39 15.69
C LEU A 272 19.16 16.41 16.55
N ASP A 273 19.50 17.60 17.01
CA ASP A 273 20.57 17.83 17.98
C ASP A 273 19.96 17.90 19.39
N ASP A 274 20.32 17.00 20.27
CA ASP A 274 19.79 16.92 21.65
C ASP A 274 20.03 18.19 22.49
N LYS A 275 20.95 19.05 22.05
CA LYS A 275 21.30 20.30 22.74
C LYS A 275 20.45 21.49 22.29
N LYS A 276 19.64 21.36 21.25
CA LYS A 276 18.82 22.43 20.70
C LYS A 276 17.35 22.23 21.02
N ALA A 277 16.66 23.32 21.33
CA ALA A 277 15.21 23.30 21.46
C ALA A 277 14.53 23.08 20.11
N VAL A 278 13.46 22.31 20.10
CA VAL A 278 12.73 21.92 18.87
C VAL A 278 11.52 22.80 18.68
N VAL A 279 11.36 23.33 17.47
CA VAL A 279 10.14 23.95 17.01
C VAL A 279 9.45 22.99 16.05
N ILE A 280 8.25 22.51 16.39
CA ILE A 280 7.50 21.54 15.57
C ILE A 280 6.67 22.29 14.52
N TYR A 281 6.98 22.11 13.25
CA TYR A 281 6.17 22.65 12.16
C TYR A 281 5.04 21.69 11.81
N GLY A 282 3.80 22.12 12.10
CA GLY A 282 2.56 21.36 11.98
C GLY A 282 1.94 21.05 13.35
N ALA A 283 0.88 21.80 13.73
CA ALA A 283 0.14 21.64 14.98
C ALA A 283 -1.05 20.66 14.84
N GLY A 284 -0.96 19.69 13.93
CA GLY A 284 -1.92 18.61 13.72
C GLY A 284 -1.61 17.34 14.57
N GLN A 285 -2.22 16.22 14.18
CA GLN A 285 -2.01 14.92 14.86
C GLN A 285 -0.54 14.45 14.82
N ASN A 286 0.16 14.62 13.70
CA ASN A 286 1.57 14.25 13.60
C ASN A 286 2.45 15.13 14.52
N GLY A 287 2.13 16.43 14.63
CA GLY A 287 2.81 17.33 15.57
C GLY A 287 2.60 16.92 17.02
N GLU A 288 1.41 16.47 17.36
CA GLU A 288 1.08 15.94 18.68
C GLU A 288 1.88 14.67 19.00
N ARG A 289 1.97 13.74 18.06
CA ARG A 289 2.83 12.54 18.18
C ARG A 289 4.31 12.90 18.32
N ALA A 290 4.79 13.87 17.54
CA ALA A 290 6.16 14.35 17.63
C ALA A 290 6.44 14.96 19.04
N TYR A 291 5.48 15.73 19.56
CA TYR A 291 5.56 16.27 20.92
C TYR A 291 5.64 15.17 21.99
N GLU A 292 4.82 14.11 21.88
CA GLU A 292 4.87 12.99 22.84
C GLU A 292 6.24 12.30 22.86
N CYS A 293 6.96 12.26 21.75
CA CYS A 293 8.32 11.71 21.66
C CYS A 293 9.38 12.63 22.27
N LEU A 294 9.21 13.96 22.16
CA LEU A 294 10.27 14.94 22.48
C LEU A 294 10.01 15.75 23.76
N LYS A 295 8.74 15.90 24.14
CA LYS A 295 8.25 16.59 25.36
C LYS A 295 9.04 17.87 25.73
N GLU A 296 9.97 17.75 26.70
CA GLU A 296 10.71 18.88 27.28
C GLU A 296 11.64 19.59 26.28
N GLN A 297 11.99 18.97 25.16
CA GLN A 297 12.81 19.60 24.12
C GLN A 297 11.98 20.56 23.25
N VAL A 298 10.64 20.46 23.26
CA VAL A 298 9.77 21.25 22.38
C VAL A 298 9.54 22.62 22.96
N LEU A 299 9.94 23.64 22.21
CA LEU A 299 9.75 25.05 22.56
C LEU A 299 8.37 25.58 22.12
N ALA A 300 7.97 25.25 20.90
CA ALA A 300 6.75 25.74 20.30
C ALA A 300 6.31 24.87 19.12
N PHE A 301 5.07 25.04 18.69
CA PHE A 301 4.60 24.61 17.38
C PHE A 301 4.58 25.77 16.40
N VAL A 302 4.55 25.48 15.10
CA VAL A 302 4.27 26.43 14.03
C VAL A 302 3.15 25.87 13.15
N ASP A 303 2.19 26.67 12.76
CA ASP A 303 1.15 26.25 11.81
C ASP A 303 0.73 27.44 10.95
N THR A 304 0.53 27.21 9.64
CA THR A 304 0.04 28.22 8.69
C THR A 304 -1.48 28.35 8.72
N ASN A 305 -2.20 27.41 9.33
CA ASN A 305 -3.64 27.48 9.46
C ASN A 305 -4.03 28.55 10.51
N PRO A 306 -4.73 29.63 10.11
CA PRO A 306 -5.08 30.72 11.01
C PRO A 306 -5.99 30.31 12.18
N LEU A 307 -6.66 29.14 12.10
CA LEU A 307 -7.45 28.60 13.19
C LEU A 307 -6.61 27.95 14.31
N LYS A 308 -5.31 27.72 14.05
CA LYS A 308 -4.37 27.12 14.99
C LYS A 308 -3.27 28.10 15.41
N ALA A 309 -2.75 28.87 14.43
CA ALA A 309 -1.71 29.87 14.65
C ALA A 309 -2.16 30.95 15.65
N GLY A 310 -1.26 31.36 16.55
CA GLY A 310 -1.55 32.29 17.63
C GLY A 310 -2.27 31.65 18.84
N GLY A 311 -2.57 30.35 18.79
CA GLY A 311 -3.18 29.59 19.88
C GLY A 311 -2.18 28.79 20.72
N GLN A 312 -2.67 27.73 21.35
CA GLN A 312 -1.86 26.76 22.09
C GLN A 312 -2.12 25.33 21.65
N LYS A 313 -1.09 24.50 21.67
CA LYS A 313 -1.14 23.05 21.44
C LYS A 313 -0.26 22.35 22.47
N CYS A 314 -0.78 21.34 23.14
CA CYS A 314 -0.08 20.62 24.22
C CYS A 314 0.49 21.54 25.31
N GLY A 315 -0.18 22.66 25.61
CA GLY A 315 0.28 23.67 26.58
C GLY A 315 1.38 24.61 26.08
N LEU A 316 1.84 24.47 24.84
CA LEU A 316 2.85 25.30 24.20
C LEU A 316 2.25 26.25 23.17
N PRO A 317 2.89 27.40 22.88
CA PRO A 317 2.42 28.33 21.88
C PRO A 317 2.47 27.72 20.48
N VAL A 318 1.51 28.09 19.63
CA VAL A 318 1.51 27.82 18.18
C VAL A 318 1.84 29.11 17.46
N TRP A 319 3.08 29.23 17.01
CA TRP A 319 3.58 30.40 16.33
C TRP A 319 3.02 30.54 14.91
N THR A 320 2.86 31.75 14.46
CA THR A 320 2.76 32.11 13.04
C THR A 320 4.13 32.01 12.36
N LEU A 321 4.19 32.11 11.03
CA LEU A 321 5.46 32.18 10.30
C LEU A 321 6.26 33.46 10.67
N GLU A 322 5.58 34.57 10.92
CA GLU A 322 6.21 35.83 11.35
C GLU A 322 6.85 35.69 12.74
N GLU A 323 6.18 34.97 13.65
CA GLU A 323 6.71 34.70 14.97
C GLU A 323 7.88 33.70 14.91
N LEU A 324 7.80 32.66 14.05
CA LEU A 324 8.93 31.79 13.77
C LEU A 324 10.14 32.59 13.32
N LYS A 325 10.00 33.45 12.30
CA LYS A 325 11.07 34.32 11.81
C LYS A 325 11.64 35.24 12.88
N LYS A 326 10.79 35.72 13.79
CA LYS A 326 11.17 36.63 14.87
C LYS A 326 11.91 35.94 16.01
N TYR A 327 11.49 34.75 16.40
CA TYR A 327 11.97 34.07 17.63
C TYR A 327 12.99 32.96 17.37
N TYR A 328 13.12 32.51 16.11
CA TYR A 328 14.04 31.43 15.77
C TYR A 328 15.50 31.87 15.79
N ASP A 329 16.36 31.07 16.46
CA ASP A 329 17.81 31.26 16.52
C ASP A 329 18.49 29.96 16.07
N ASN A 330 19.21 29.97 14.97
CA ASN A 330 19.91 28.83 14.39
C ASN A 330 20.88 28.12 15.37
N ASN A 331 21.39 28.83 16.37
CA ASN A 331 22.32 28.26 17.34
C ASN A 331 21.62 27.52 18.48
N ARG A 332 20.37 27.90 18.77
CA ARG A 332 19.60 27.41 19.94
C ARG A 332 18.43 26.52 19.54
N HIS A 333 17.92 26.73 18.34
CA HIS A 333 16.70 26.09 17.89
C HIS A 333 16.94 25.23 16.66
N GLN A 334 16.05 24.28 16.43
CA GLN A 334 15.96 23.45 15.25
C GLN A 334 14.50 23.22 14.87
N VAL A 335 14.20 23.02 13.60
CA VAL A 335 12.84 22.77 13.12
C VAL A 335 12.64 21.29 12.86
N LEU A 336 11.51 20.76 13.36
CA LEU A 336 11.02 19.41 13.05
C LEU A 336 9.76 19.52 12.21
N ILE A 337 9.80 19.07 10.97
CA ILE A 337 8.64 19.04 10.08
C ILE A 337 7.81 17.79 10.39
N SER A 338 6.57 17.96 10.82
CA SER A 338 5.65 16.92 11.26
C SER A 338 4.35 16.86 10.46
N VAL A 339 4.39 17.25 9.21
CA VAL A 339 3.24 17.22 8.28
C VAL A 339 3.37 16.05 7.29
N ARG A 340 2.29 15.78 6.55
CA ARG A 340 2.30 14.79 5.48
C ARG A 340 3.23 15.20 4.34
N ALA A 341 3.77 14.24 3.59
CA ALA A 341 4.75 14.46 2.54
C ALA A 341 4.32 15.51 1.50
N GLU A 342 3.03 15.54 1.16
CA GLU A 342 2.46 16.46 0.17
C GLU A 342 2.60 17.94 0.56
N LEU A 343 2.72 18.23 1.86
CA LEU A 343 2.85 19.59 2.39
C LEU A 343 4.31 19.95 2.74
N GLN A 344 5.23 19.00 2.70
CA GLN A 344 6.60 19.23 3.16
C GLN A 344 7.40 20.16 2.25
N LEU A 345 7.19 20.08 0.93
CA LEU A 345 7.91 20.92 -0.04
C LEU A 345 7.70 22.42 0.22
N GLU A 346 6.43 22.83 0.30
CA GLU A 346 6.07 24.24 0.57
C GLU A 346 6.70 24.73 1.88
N ILE A 347 6.74 23.86 2.89
CA ILE A 347 7.35 24.19 4.18
C ILE A 347 8.88 24.30 4.06
N ILE A 348 9.51 23.35 3.36
CA ILE A 348 10.97 23.37 3.15
C ILE A 348 11.39 24.66 2.42
N ASP A 349 10.69 25.02 1.34
CA ASP A 349 10.95 26.25 0.59
C ASP A 349 10.77 27.48 1.48
N SER A 350 9.70 27.53 2.26
CA SER A 350 9.42 28.62 3.21
C SER A 350 10.51 28.75 4.29
N LEU A 351 11.02 27.63 4.82
CA LEU A 351 12.13 27.64 5.80
C LEU A 351 13.43 28.17 5.18
N MET A 352 13.74 27.76 3.94
CA MET A 352 14.92 28.24 3.21
C MET A 352 14.84 29.75 2.94
N GLU A 353 13.70 30.26 2.50
CA GLU A 353 13.45 31.69 2.29
C GLU A 353 13.58 32.49 3.59
N MET A 354 13.22 31.93 4.72
CA MET A 354 13.40 32.53 6.04
C MET A 354 14.83 32.46 6.59
N GLY A 355 15.76 31.82 5.88
CA GLY A 355 17.15 31.65 6.31
C GLY A 355 17.33 30.59 7.40
N ILE A 356 16.43 29.61 7.47
CA ILE A 356 16.52 28.41 8.34
C ILE A 356 17.15 27.30 7.52
N PRO A 357 18.48 27.07 7.64
CA PRO A 357 19.22 26.27 6.67
C PRO A 357 19.15 24.77 6.91
N GLN A 358 18.56 24.34 8.03
CA GLN A 358 18.48 22.93 8.43
C GLN A 358 17.14 22.61 9.08
N TYR A 359 16.64 21.41 8.81
CA TYR A 359 15.44 20.87 9.42
C TYR A 359 15.58 19.36 9.64
N ALA A 360 14.73 18.79 10.50
CA ALA A 360 14.54 17.36 10.64
C ALA A 360 13.13 16.98 10.18
N VAL A 361 12.91 15.71 9.87
CA VAL A 361 11.60 15.18 9.51
C VAL A 361 11.13 14.17 10.57
N PHE A 362 9.87 14.28 11.00
CA PHE A 362 9.30 13.44 12.06
C PHE A 362 9.39 11.94 11.76
N ALA A 363 9.39 11.53 10.49
CA ALA A 363 9.59 10.15 10.08
C ALA A 363 10.81 9.45 10.73
N ARG A 364 11.79 10.23 11.22
CA ARG A 364 13.00 9.74 11.89
C ARG A 364 12.79 9.39 13.37
N ILE A 365 11.71 9.85 13.96
CA ILE A 365 11.47 9.78 15.41
C ILE A 365 10.37 8.76 15.75
N SER A 366 9.59 8.35 14.75
CA SER A 366 8.49 7.36 14.84
C SER A 366 9.01 5.90 14.62
#